data_405afa9df7b181e64c85c28af64088cd
#
_entry.id   405afa9df7b181e64c85c28af64088cd
#
_cell.length_a   1.000
_cell.length_b   1.000
_cell.length_c   1.000
_cell.angle_alpha   90.00
_cell.angle_beta   90.00
_cell.angle_gamma   90.00
#
_symmetry.space_group_name_H-M   'P 1'
#
loop_
_entity.id
_entity.type
_entity.pdbx_description
1 polymer ?
#
loop_
_entity_poly.entity_id
_entity_poly.type
_entity_poly.pdbx_seq_one_letter_code
_entity_poly.pdbx_strand_id
1 'polypeptide(L)'
;MGLQHGILGFLNYGPCSGYELTKAFHSSVQFFWPAQTSQIYLTLGKLEDAGLVTHETVIQNGKPNKNVYSILPAGRAELQRWLSEQGKTADGYKSEFLMKVFFAENLPPQQAIAMLRAYADGCRAWLRGMDNVPQSIEDYGKLTDASAPVYWAFTAQFGRNYAQMCITWAEDCIKRLEEMV
;
A
#
# COMPACT_ATOMS: atom_id res chain seq x y z
N MET A 1 1.80 -2.23 -13.88
CA MET A 1 1.60 -0.78 -14.16
C MET A 1 1.57 0.06 -12.87
N GLY A 2 0.90 -0.31 -11.79
CA GLY A 2 0.74 0.53 -10.59
C GLY A 2 2.03 1.02 -9.90
N LEU A 3 3.07 0.18 -9.75
CA LEU A 3 4.27 0.57 -9.01
C LEU A 3 5.02 1.75 -9.65
N GLN A 4 5.15 1.78 -10.98
CA GLN A 4 5.80 2.91 -11.67
C GLN A 4 5.09 4.24 -11.42
N HIS A 5 3.76 4.24 -11.45
CA HIS A 5 2.98 5.46 -11.18
C HIS A 5 3.02 5.86 -9.71
N GLY A 6 3.08 4.89 -8.77
CA GLY A 6 3.34 5.17 -7.36
C GLY A 6 4.69 5.87 -7.15
N ILE A 7 5.76 5.41 -7.83
CA ILE A 7 7.08 6.04 -7.80
C ILE A 7 7.02 7.46 -8.37
N LEU A 8 6.41 7.65 -9.54
CA LEU A 8 6.23 8.99 -10.13
C LEU A 8 5.43 9.91 -9.20
N GLY A 9 4.39 9.38 -8.53
CA GLY A 9 3.59 10.11 -7.55
C GLY A 9 4.41 10.61 -6.36
N PHE A 10 5.27 9.77 -5.76
CA PHE A 10 6.16 10.19 -4.68
C PHE A 10 7.19 11.22 -5.15
N LEU A 11 7.83 11.00 -6.30
CA LEU A 11 8.80 11.95 -6.86
C LEU A 11 8.16 13.28 -7.30
N ASN A 12 6.84 13.31 -7.47
CA ASN A 12 6.12 14.55 -7.76
C ASN A 12 5.99 15.46 -6.53
N TYR A 13 6.10 14.93 -5.31
CA TYR A 13 6.18 15.74 -4.09
C TYR A 13 7.56 16.39 -3.90
N GLY A 14 8.61 15.77 -4.44
CA GLY A 14 9.97 16.31 -4.39
C GLY A 14 11.04 15.25 -4.70
N PRO A 15 12.27 15.69 -4.99
CA PRO A 15 13.39 14.76 -5.17
C PRO A 15 13.67 13.95 -3.91
N CYS A 16 13.94 12.65 -4.07
CA CYS A 16 14.33 11.78 -2.96
C CYS A 16 15.26 10.65 -3.40
N SER A 17 16.02 10.10 -2.45
CA SER A 17 16.84 8.92 -2.71
C SER A 17 15.98 7.66 -2.80
N GLY A 18 16.53 6.61 -3.44
CA GLY A 18 15.85 5.30 -3.50
C GLY A 18 15.54 4.73 -2.12
N TYR A 19 16.38 5.00 -1.11
CA TYR A 19 16.12 4.63 0.28
C TYR A 19 14.92 5.39 0.88
N GLU A 20 14.89 6.72 0.73
CA GLU A 20 13.79 7.57 1.21
C GLU A 20 12.47 7.20 0.53
N LEU A 21 12.52 6.92 -0.78
CA LEU A 21 11.36 6.45 -1.55
C LEU A 21 10.85 5.10 -1.01
N THR A 22 11.74 4.14 -0.77
CA THR A 22 11.37 2.84 -0.18
C THR A 22 10.72 3.02 1.19
N LYS A 23 11.27 3.89 2.03
CA LYS A 23 10.70 4.22 3.34
C LYS A 23 9.31 4.85 3.20
N ALA A 24 9.13 5.78 2.27
CA ALA A 24 7.84 6.42 1.99
C ALA A 24 6.80 5.38 1.54
N PHE A 25 7.15 4.44 0.65
CA PHE A 25 6.28 3.34 0.26
C PHE A 25 5.84 2.49 1.45
N HIS A 26 6.81 2.08 2.30
CA HIS A 26 6.52 1.21 3.45
C HIS A 26 5.68 1.91 4.53
N SER A 27 5.83 3.21 4.70
CA SER A 27 5.09 3.95 5.73
C SER A 27 3.70 4.44 5.28
N SER A 28 3.37 4.37 3.97
CA SER A 28 2.12 4.94 3.45
C SER A 28 1.27 3.95 2.66
N VAL A 29 1.73 3.49 1.49
CA VAL A 29 0.90 2.72 0.54
C VAL A 29 1.02 1.21 0.68
N GLN A 30 1.92 0.70 1.52
CA GLN A 30 2.22 -0.73 1.65
C GLN A 30 0.98 -1.59 1.94
N PHE A 31 -0.03 -1.06 2.60
CA PHE A 31 -1.22 -1.80 2.99
C PHE A 31 -2.12 -2.19 1.80
N PHE A 32 -2.08 -1.43 0.69
CA PHE A 32 -2.81 -1.76 -0.54
C PHE A 32 -1.89 -2.00 -1.74
N TRP A 33 -0.61 -1.58 -1.64
CA TRP A 33 0.39 -1.80 -2.68
C TRP A 33 1.73 -2.24 -2.06
N PRO A 34 1.84 -3.49 -1.57
CA PRO A 34 3.10 -3.99 -1.06
C PRO A 34 4.13 -4.07 -2.19
N ALA A 35 5.29 -3.44 -2.01
CA ALA A 35 6.40 -3.48 -2.94
C ALA A 35 7.70 -3.80 -2.21
N GLN A 36 8.50 -4.72 -2.76
CA GLN A 36 9.83 -5.01 -2.25
C GLN A 36 10.81 -3.93 -2.67
N THR A 37 11.81 -3.66 -1.83
CA THR A 37 12.88 -2.70 -2.11
C THR A 37 13.53 -2.93 -3.47
N SER A 38 13.85 -4.19 -3.82
CA SER A 38 14.43 -4.54 -5.11
C SER A 38 13.55 -4.17 -6.31
N GLN A 39 12.23 -4.31 -6.16
CA GLN A 39 11.28 -3.92 -7.21
C GLN A 39 11.23 -2.41 -7.41
N ILE A 40 11.34 -1.63 -6.33
CA ILE A 40 11.40 -0.16 -6.40
C ILE A 40 12.65 0.27 -7.17
N TYR A 41 13.85 -0.25 -6.82
CA TYR A 41 15.07 0.10 -7.52
C TYR A 41 15.08 -0.35 -8.99
N LEU A 42 14.59 -1.55 -9.29
CA LEU A 42 14.45 -2.02 -10.68
C LEU A 42 13.50 -1.11 -11.47
N THR A 43 12.42 -0.65 -10.85
CA THR A 43 11.45 0.23 -11.51
C THR A 43 12.01 1.63 -11.71
N LEU A 44 12.80 2.17 -10.75
CA LEU A 44 13.51 3.44 -10.91
C LEU A 44 14.43 3.40 -12.13
N GLY A 45 15.23 2.35 -12.31
CA GLY A 45 16.08 2.19 -13.50
C GLY A 45 15.26 2.21 -14.80
N LYS A 46 14.15 1.47 -14.86
CA LYS A 46 13.25 1.48 -16.03
C LYS A 46 12.62 2.84 -16.32
N LEU A 47 12.27 3.59 -15.28
CA LEU A 47 11.72 4.95 -15.43
C LEU A 47 12.80 5.92 -15.96
N GLU A 48 14.04 5.74 -15.54
CA GLU A 48 15.16 6.53 -16.03
C GLU A 48 15.50 6.20 -17.47
N ASP A 49 15.56 4.92 -17.84
CA ASP A 49 15.75 4.46 -19.24
C ASP A 49 14.64 5.00 -20.15
N ALA A 50 13.42 5.15 -19.62
CA ALA A 50 12.30 5.72 -20.34
C ALA A 50 12.28 7.27 -20.36
N GLY A 51 13.23 7.94 -19.73
CA GLY A 51 13.30 9.41 -19.67
C GLY A 51 12.17 10.06 -18.84
N LEU A 52 11.60 9.32 -17.89
CA LEU A 52 10.53 9.81 -17.02
C LEU A 52 11.06 10.37 -15.70
N VAL A 53 12.23 9.92 -15.27
CA VAL A 53 12.97 10.40 -14.11
C VAL A 53 14.44 10.56 -14.46
N THR A 54 15.18 11.27 -13.63
CA THR A 54 16.65 11.35 -13.67
C THR A 54 17.18 11.22 -12.25
N HIS A 55 18.48 10.95 -12.10
CA HIS A 55 19.12 11.02 -10.79
C HIS A 55 20.41 11.83 -10.81
N GLU A 56 20.76 12.36 -9.65
CA GLU A 56 22.07 12.95 -9.36
C GLU A 56 22.74 12.17 -8.24
N THR A 57 24.04 11.86 -8.42
CA THR A 57 24.83 11.21 -7.38
C THR A 57 25.35 12.25 -6.40
N VAL A 58 24.86 12.21 -5.16
CA VAL A 58 25.33 13.07 -4.08
C VAL A 58 26.48 12.37 -3.35
N ILE A 59 27.66 12.99 -3.38
CA ILE A 59 28.85 12.51 -2.67
C ILE A 59 28.68 12.83 -1.18
N GLN A 60 28.86 11.80 -0.33
CA GLN A 60 28.74 11.94 1.12
C GLN A 60 30.08 11.66 1.81
N ASN A 61 30.56 12.57 2.66
CA ASN A 61 31.76 12.34 3.45
C ASN A 61 31.50 11.29 4.53
N GLY A 62 32.25 10.16 4.48
CA GLY A 62 32.17 9.09 5.48
C GLY A 62 30.93 8.17 5.37
N LYS A 63 30.12 8.29 4.31
CA LYS A 63 28.97 7.43 4.00
C LYS A 63 28.98 7.07 2.51
N PRO A 64 28.32 5.97 2.10
CA PRO A 64 28.15 5.67 0.68
C PRO A 64 27.45 6.81 -0.05
N ASN A 65 27.86 7.07 -1.29
CA ASN A 65 27.17 8.01 -2.16
C ASN A 65 25.68 7.63 -2.32
N LYS A 66 24.82 8.62 -2.45
CA LYS A 66 23.40 8.37 -2.66
C LYS A 66 22.92 8.96 -4.01
N ASN A 67 22.11 8.21 -4.73
CA ASN A 67 21.41 8.71 -5.91
C ASN A 67 20.11 9.36 -5.49
N VAL A 68 19.92 10.63 -5.82
CA VAL A 68 18.70 11.41 -5.57
C VAL A 68 17.95 11.51 -6.90
N TYR A 69 16.77 10.92 -6.96
CA TYR A 69 15.92 10.86 -8.14
C TYR A 69 14.98 12.06 -8.19
N SER A 70 14.75 12.56 -9.40
CA SER A 70 13.83 13.66 -9.70
C SER A 70 12.92 13.28 -10.87
N ILE A 71 11.64 13.65 -10.78
CA ILE A 71 10.69 13.45 -11.88
C ILE A 71 10.95 14.47 -12.98
N LEU A 72 10.97 14.01 -14.24
CA LEU A 72 11.08 14.87 -15.41
C LEU A 72 9.69 15.34 -15.91
N PRO A 73 9.62 16.38 -16.79
CA PRO A 73 8.34 16.82 -17.37
C PRO A 73 7.55 15.68 -18.03
N ALA A 74 8.22 14.76 -18.74
CA ALA A 74 7.60 13.59 -19.33
C ALA A 74 7.00 12.65 -18.26
N GLY A 75 7.68 12.46 -17.11
CA GLY A 75 7.17 11.69 -15.99
C GLY A 75 5.94 12.30 -15.35
N ARG A 76 5.88 13.64 -15.24
CA ARG A 76 4.68 14.35 -14.77
C ARG A 76 3.50 14.18 -15.73
N ALA A 77 3.75 14.28 -17.03
CA ALA A 77 2.74 14.08 -18.06
C ALA A 77 2.18 12.64 -18.01
N GLU A 78 3.05 11.64 -17.85
CA GLU A 78 2.65 10.23 -17.70
C GLU A 78 1.81 9.99 -16.43
N LEU A 79 2.21 10.59 -15.30
CA LEU A 79 1.44 10.52 -14.05
C LEU A 79 0.04 11.12 -14.23
N GLN A 80 -0.06 12.30 -14.83
CA GLN A 80 -1.32 12.99 -15.13
C GLN A 80 -2.22 12.15 -16.04
N ARG A 81 -1.65 11.59 -17.13
CA ARG A 81 -2.36 10.71 -18.05
C ARG A 81 -2.96 9.51 -17.31
N TRP A 82 -2.16 8.82 -16.50
CA TRP A 82 -2.61 7.68 -15.73
C TRP A 82 -3.71 8.00 -14.71
N LEU A 83 -3.58 9.15 -14.01
CA LEU A 83 -4.58 9.60 -13.04
C LEU A 83 -5.92 9.96 -13.70
N SER A 84 -5.89 10.44 -14.96
CA SER A 84 -7.10 10.80 -15.71
C SER A 84 -7.80 9.61 -16.38
N GLU A 85 -7.13 8.47 -16.50
CA GLU A 85 -7.74 7.26 -17.05
C GLU A 85 -8.78 6.68 -16.09
N GLN A 86 -9.94 6.31 -16.63
CA GLN A 86 -10.93 5.58 -15.83
C GLN A 86 -10.36 4.23 -15.41
N GLY A 87 -10.14 4.06 -14.11
CA GLY A 87 -9.70 2.80 -13.52
C GLY A 87 -10.73 1.68 -13.75
N LYS A 88 -10.27 0.44 -13.74
CA LYS A 88 -11.17 -0.71 -13.69
C LYS A 88 -11.96 -0.68 -12.39
N THR A 89 -13.27 -0.82 -12.48
CA THR A 89 -14.18 -0.76 -11.32
C THR A 89 -13.98 -1.93 -10.34
N ALA A 90 -13.36 -3.03 -10.76
CA ALA A 90 -12.98 -4.14 -9.89
C ALA A 90 -11.72 -4.83 -10.44
N ASP A 91 -10.65 -4.85 -9.65
CA ASP A 91 -9.57 -5.81 -9.85
C ASP A 91 -10.05 -7.19 -9.38
N GLY A 92 -9.76 -8.23 -10.16
CA GLY A 92 -10.10 -9.60 -9.78
C GLY A 92 -9.47 -9.96 -8.42
N TYR A 93 -10.32 -10.17 -7.42
CA TYR A 93 -9.88 -10.46 -6.05
C TYR A 93 -9.53 -11.95 -5.93
N LYS A 94 -8.24 -12.26 -5.77
CA LYS A 94 -7.76 -13.62 -5.49
C LYS A 94 -7.37 -13.71 -4.01
N SER A 95 -8.12 -14.50 -3.25
CA SER A 95 -7.84 -14.74 -1.83
C SER A 95 -7.71 -16.24 -1.56
N GLU A 96 -6.52 -16.68 -1.20
CA GLU A 96 -6.29 -18.04 -0.71
C GLU A 96 -7.11 -18.34 0.56
N PHE A 97 -7.26 -17.34 1.43
CA PHE A 97 -8.07 -17.48 2.63
C PHE A 97 -9.54 -17.77 2.31
N LEU A 98 -10.17 -17.01 1.39
CA LEU A 98 -11.54 -17.27 0.98
C LEU A 98 -11.69 -18.62 0.26
N MET A 99 -10.65 -19.06 -0.48
CA MET A 99 -10.64 -20.41 -1.06
C MET A 99 -10.64 -21.49 0.03
N LYS A 100 -9.89 -21.28 1.12
CA LYS A 100 -9.93 -22.18 2.29
C LYS A 100 -11.28 -22.16 2.98
N VAL A 101 -11.89 -20.99 3.15
CA VAL A 101 -13.24 -20.87 3.73
C VAL A 101 -14.27 -21.58 2.86
N PHE A 102 -14.20 -21.46 1.54
CA PHE A 102 -15.13 -22.10 0.62
C PHE A 102 -15.15 -23.63 0.72
N PHE A 103 -14.02 -24.26 1.07
CA PHE A 103 -13.88 -25.71 1.24
C PHE A 103 -13.77 -26.13 2.71
N ALA A 104 -14.10 -25.25 3.66
CA ALA A 104 -13.91 -25.50 5.09
C ALA A 104 -14.86 -26.58 5.67
N GLU A 105 -15.90 -26.99 4.92
CA GLU A 105 -16.74 -28.13 5.29
C GLU A 105 -15.97 -29.45 5.45
N ASN A 106 -14.77 -29.52 4.85
CA ASN A 106 -13.86 -30.67 4.99
C ASN A 106 -13.02 -30.64 6.28
N LEU A 107 -13.20 -29.63 7.13
CA LEU A 107 -12.53 -29.48 8.42
C LEU A 107 -13.51 -29.76 9.58
N PRO A 108 -13.02 -30.26 10.73
CA PRO A 108 -13.79 -30.19 11.95
C PRO A 108 -14.22 -28.74 12.24
N PRO A 109 -15.48 -28.50 12.69
CA PRO A 109 -16.00 -27.12 12.89
C PRO A 109 -15.10 -26.25 13.76
N GLN A 110 -14.49 -26.82 14.82
CA GLN A 110 -13.57 -26.11 15.72
C GLN A 110 -12.31 -25.61 14.98
N GLN A 111 -11.82 -26.32 13.97
CA GLN A 111 -10.68 -25.89 13.17
C GLN A 111 -11.08 -24.76 12.21
N ALA A 112 -12.27 -24.82 11.61
CA ALA A 112 -12.80 -23.74 10.79
C ALA A 112 -13.01 -22.45 11.63
N ILE A 113 -13.55 -22.58 12.85
CA ILE A 113 -13.68 -21.48 13.80
C ILE A 113 -12.31 -20.89 14.17
N ALA A 114 -11.31 -21.74 14.47
CA ALA A 114 -9.97 -21.28 14.80
C ALA A 114 -9.31 -20.51 13.63
N MET A 115 -9.50 -20.97 12.40
CA MET A 115 -9.01 -20.30 11.18
C MET A 115 -9.65 -18.91 11.01
N LEU A 116 -10.96 -18.78 11.21
CA LEU A 116 -11.68 -17.51 11.14
C LEU A 116 -11.26 -16.55 12.27
N ARG A 117 -11.07 -17.06 13.50
CA ARG A 117 -10.55 -16.26 14.63
C ARG A 117 -9.17 -15.70 14.33
N ALA A 118 -8.24 -16.54 13.86
CA ALA A 118 -6.91 -16.10 13.48
C ALA A 118 -6.93 -15.01 12.40
N TYR A 119 -7.83 -15.13 11.43
CA TYR A 119 -8.01 -14.09 10.40
C TYR A 119 -8.52 -12.77 10.99
N ALA A 120 -9.55 -12.81 11.83
CA ALA A 120 -10.07 -11.61 12.51
C ALA A 120 -9.00 -10.95 13.39
N ASP A 121 -8.20 -11.76 14.13
CA ASP A 121 -7.12 -11.25 14.97
C ASP A 121 -6.01 -10.59 14.13
N GLY A 122 -5.69 -11.15 12.96
CA GLY A 122 -4.80 -10.50 12.00
C GLY A 122 -5.31 -9.13 11.54
N CYS A 123 -6.60 -9.04 11.21
CA CYS A 123 -7.24 -7.76 10.85
C CYS A 123 -7.22 -6.75 12.00
N ARG A 124 -7.46 -7.19 13.25
CA ARG A 124 -7.37 -6.33 14.45
C ARG A 124 -5.94 -5.84 14.69
N ALA A 125 -4.94 -6.73 14.53
CA ALA A 125 -3.55 -6.35 14.67
C ALA A 125 -3.15 -5.30 13.62
N TRP A 126 -3.63 -5.48 12.38
CA TRP A 126 -3.41 -4.53 11.31
C TRP A 126 -4.06 -3.16 11.62
N LEU A 127 -5.30 -3.12 12.12
CA LEU A 127 -5.97 -1.88 12.55
C LEU A 127 -5.16 -1.13 13.61
N ARG A 128 -4.63 -1.83 14.64
CA ARG A 128 -3.77 -1.22 15.64
C ARG A 128 -2.50 -0.61 15.02
N GLY A 129 -1.94 -1.25 14.00
CA GLY A 129 -0.80 -0.70 13.24
C GLY A 129 -1.12 0.62 12.53
N MET A 130 -2.40 0.90 12.28
CA MET A 130 -2.84 2.15 11.64
C MET A 130 -3.13 3.31 12.63
N ASP A 131 -2.96 3.12 13.92
CA ASP A 131 -3.30 4.17 14.92
C ASP A 131 -2.45 5.44 14.75
N ASN A 132 -1.22 5.32 14.28
CA ASN A 132 -0.32 6.44 14.03
C ASN A 132 -0.49 7.07 12.63
N VAL A 133 -1.31 6.50 11.75
CA VAL A 133 -1.47 6.99 10.37
C VAL A 133 -2.01 8.42 10.33
N PRO A 134 -3.00 8.85 11.15
CA PRO A 134 -3.47 10.24 11.15
C PRO A 134 -2.35 11.24 11.45
N GLN A 135 -1.51 10.94 12.46
CA GLN A 135 -0.38 11.78 12.81
C GLN A 135 0.66 11.84 11.68
N SER A 136 0.96 10.69 11.06
CA SER A 136 1.85 10.64 9.89
C SER A 136 1.32 11.48 8.72
N ILE A 137 0.01 11.42 8.45
CA ILE A 137 -0.63 12.25 7.41
C ILE A 137 -0.46 13.74 7.71
N GLU A 138 -0.67 14.15 8.95
CA GLU A 138 -0.49 15.54 9.38
C GLU A 138 0.96 16.00 9.23
N ASP A 139 1.92 15.19 9.70
CA ASP A 139 3.34 15.56 9.68
C ASP A 139 3.90 15.65 8.25
N TYR A 140 3.58 14.69 7.39
CA TYR A 140 3.98 14.72 5.98
C TYR A 140 3.18 15.76 5.16
N GLY A 141 1.95 16.02 5.55
CA GLY A 141 1.10 17.03 4.91
C GLY A 141 1.67 18.44 4.98
N LYS A 142 2.44 18.74 6.03
CA LYS A 142 3.15 20.02 6.18
C LYS A 142 4.25 20.24 5.13
N LEU A 143 4.67 19.17 4.47
CA LEU A 143 5.75 19.17 3.45
C LEU A 143 5.21 19.16 2.01
N THR A 144 3.89 19.18 1.83
CA THR A 144 3.23 19.04 0.54
C THR A 144 2.13 20.09 0.36
N ASP A 145 1.50 20.10 -0.84
CA ASP A 145 0.33 20.95 -1.09
C ASP A 145 -0.84 20.57 -0.16
N ALA A 146 -1.59 21.56 0.29
CA ALA A 146 -2.65 21.41 1.29
C ALA A 146 -3.75 20.37 0.95
N SER A 147 -3.90 20.00 -0.32
CA SER A 147 -4.90 19.02 -0.76
C SER A 147 -4.44 17.54 -0.62
N ALA A 148 -3.14 17.26 -0.68
CA ALA A 148 -2.62 15.89 -0.67
C ALA A 148 -3.02 15.07 0.58
N PRO A 149 -2.97 15.61 1.82
CA PRO A 149 -3.39 14.90 3.03
C PRO A 149 -4.82 14.39 3.00
N VAL A 150 -5.74 15.08 2.31
CA VAL A 150 -7.14 14.67 2.18
C VAL A 150 -7.25 13.34 1.41
N TYR A 151 -6.53 13.23 0.30
CA TYR A 151 -6.53 11.97 -0.50
C TYR A 151 -5.84 10.82 0.24
N TRP A 152 -4.78 11.10 1.01
CA TRP A 152 -4.14 10.08 1.85
C TRP A 152 -5.10 9.58 2.94
N ALA A 153 -5.87 10.49 3.54
CA ALA A 153 -6.90 10.13 4.52
C ALA A 153 -7.99 9.24 3.91
N PHE A 154 -8.40 9.47 2.65
CA PHE A 154 -9.37 8.60 1.97
C PHE A 154 -8.86 7.16 1.82
N THR A 155 -7.59 6.97 1.45
CA THR A 155 -7.00 5.63 1.34
C THR A 155 -6.87 4.95 2.71
N ALA A 156 -6.48 5.69 3.73
CA ALA A 156 -6.41 5.18 5.12
C ALA A 156 -7.80 4.79 5.64
N GLN A 157 -8.81 5.61 5.39
CA GLN A 157 -10.21 5.32 5.75
C GLN A 157 -10.72 4.07 5.05
N PHE A 158 -10.46 3.92 3.74
CA PHE A 158 -10.81 2.71 3.00
C PHE A 158 -10.22 1.47 3.67
N GLY A 159 -8.93 1.50 3.99
CA GLY A 159 -8.26 0.38 4.65
C GLY A 159 -8.87 0.03 6.01
N ARG A 160 -9.16 1.03 6.85
CA ARG A 160 -9.84 0.84 8.15
C ARG A 160 -11.22 0.19 7.99
N ASN A 161 -12.03 0.71 7.06
CA ASN A 161 -13.36 0.18 6.79
C ASN A 161 -13.30 -1.25 6.27
N TYR A 162 -12.33 -1.55 5.40
CA TYR A 162 -12.11 -2.90 4.87
C TYR A 162 -11.76 -3.89 5.98
N ALA A 163 -10.80 -3.55 6.85
CA ALA A 163 -10.43 -4.43 7.97
C ALA A 163 -11.59 -4.63 8.95
N GLN A 164 -12.34 -3.57 9.27
CA GLN A 164 -13.51 -3.69 10.14
C GLN A 164 -14.59 -4.59 9.53
N MET A 165 -14.86 -4.46 8.24
CA MET A 165 -15.76 -5.35 7.51
C MET A 165 -15.29 -6.82 7.60
N CYS A 166 -13.99 -7.08 7.41
CA CYS A 166 -13.43 -8.42 7.51
C CYS A 166 -13.59 -9.02 8.92
N ILE A 167 -13.39 -8.21 9.97
CA ILE A 167 -13.57 -8.62 11.37
C ILE A 167 -15.02 -9.01 11.61
N THR A 168 -15.95 -8.11 11.30
CA THR A 168 -17.39 -8.33 11.52
C THR A 168 -17.88 -9.56 10.76
N TRP A 169 -17.46 -9.71 9.49
CA TRP A 169 -17.80 -10.88 8.69
C TRP A 169 -17.29 -12.18 9.30
N ALA A 170 -16.04 -12.20 9.78
CA ALA A 170 -15.47 -13.40 10.38
C ALA A 170 -16.17 -13.77 11.70
N GLU A 171 -16.50 -12.78 12.52
CA GLU A 171 -17.26 -12.97 13.77
C GLU A 171 -18.67 -13.52 13.50
N ASP A 172 -19.37 -13.02 12.49
CA ASP A 172 -20.67 -13.53 12.07
C ASP A 172 -20.59 -14.99 11.57
N CYS A 173 -19.53 -15.32 10.82
CA CYS A 173 -19.30 -16.69 10.38
C CYS A 173 -19.02 -17.63 11.57
N ILE A 174 -18.20 -17.20 12.53
CA ILE A 174 -17.89 -17.97 13.76
C ILE A 174 -19.18 -18.24 14.53
N LYS A 175 -19.97 -17.20 14.78
CA LYS A 175 -21.25 -17.34 15.50
C LYS A 175 -22.16 -18.37 14.85
N ARG A 176 -22.31 -18.36 13.54
CA ARG A 176 -23.14 -19.33 12.80
C ARG A 176 -22.59 -20.76 12.93
N LEU A 177 -21.27 -20.95 12.89
CA LEU A 177 -20.66 -22.26 13.09
C LEU A 177 -20.85 -22.77 14.52
N GLU A 178 -20.75 -21.89 15.53
CA GLU A 178 -21.00 -22.24 16.94
C GLU A 178 -22.45 -22.63 17.20
N GLU A 179 -23.42 -22.05 16.47
CA GLU A 179 -24.84 -22.42 16.54
C GLU A 179 -25.16 -23.76 15.86
N MET A 180 -24.27 -24.30 15.03
CA MET A 180 -24.44 -25.58 14.31
C MET A 180 -23.83 -26.76 15.05
N VAL A 181 -23.06 -26.53 16.12
CA VAL A 181 -22.34 -27.55 16.90
C VAL A 181 -22.93 -27.70 18.28
#